data_0a0cc223b9ed935f210db09224ed42a7
#
_entry.id   0a0cc223b9ed935f210db09224ed42a7
#
_cell.length_a   1.000
_cell.length_b   1.000
_cell.length_c   1.000
_cell.angle_alpha   90.00
_cell.angle_beta   90.00
_cell.angle_gamma   90.00
#
_symmetry.space_group_name_H-M   'P 1'
#
loop_
_entity.id
_entity.type
_entity.pdbx_description
1 polymer ?
#
loop_
_entity_poly.entity_id
_entity_poly.type
_entity_poly.pdbx_seq_one_letter_code
_entity_poly.pdbx_strand_id
1 'polypeptide(L)'
;MRLALALLAAFLVLTGLVAAHALRPVDRYAIHHLMPYASDSVAGTIAPSEPENAVKPIVHGHRSLAQSIAALAFAPADSISALVLAAVATVVIRRRRGPWRAGLVWFKALLAGLAVEGLGKMLIPQIKFTYSSVVFGVKIEGTYPSGHTMRSVIVATMIVSLWPRTRPFAIAWVLYVTAVLELGGLHVPSDIAGGYLIGGALAAAALTYSRDAIRAESPIAAIQSARRALAKAPRPADVQGAPRPAEGGTRRPGADRGPEQPETG
;
A
#
# COMPACT_ATOMS: atom_id res chain seq x y z
N MET A 1 12.32 -0.76 -0.87
CA MET A 1 12.36 -2.17 -0.35
C MET A 1 12.94 -2.28 1.05
N ARG A 2 14.13 -1.71 1.39
CA ARG A 2 14.75 -1.86 2.74
C ARG A 2 13.82 -1.48 3.88
N LEU A 3 13.11 -0.34 3.79
CA LEU A 3 12.15 0.09 4.81
C LEU A 3 11.01 -0.93 4.99
N ALA A 4 10.43 -1.44 3.91
CA ALA A 4 9.36 -2.43 3.98
C ALA A 4 9.81 -3.71 4.69
N LEU A 5 11.02 -4.20 4.40
CA LEU A 5 11.60 -5.37 5.05
C LEU A 5 11.89 -5.11 6.54
N ALA A 6 12.40 -3.93 6.89
CA ALA A 6 12.66 -3.57 8.29
C ALA A 6 11.35 -3.50 9.10
N LEU A 7 10.30 -2.90 8.55
CA LEU A 7 8.98 -2.84 9.19
C LEU A 7 8.34 -4.22 9.32
N LEU A 8 8.50 -5.08 8.31
CA LEU A 8 8.02 -6.46 8.36
C LEU A 8 8.76 -7.26 9.44
N ALA A 9 10.08 -7.12 9.53
CA ALA A 9 10.87 -7.76 10.58
C ALA A 9 10.44 -7.28 11.97
N ALA A 10 10.25 -5.97 12.16
CA ALA A 10 9.74 -5.42 13.41
C ALA A 10 8.33 -5.94 13.73
N PHE A 11 7.46 -6.07 12.72
CA PHE A 11 6.13 -6.68 12.88
C PHE A 11 6.21 -8.13 13.36
N LEU A 12 7.09 -8.94 12.77
CA LEU A 12 7.26 -10.34 13.16
C LEU A 12 7.80 -10.46 14.60
N VAL A 13 8.76 -9.62 15.00
CA VAL A 13 9.25 -9.56 16.38
C VAL A 13 8.12 -9.17 17.33
N LEU A 14 7.38 -8.10 17.03
CA LEU A 14 6.24 -7.69 17.85
C LEU A 14 5.19 -8.80 17.95
N THR A 15 4.87 -9.45 16.84
CA THR A 15 3.93 -10.59 16.80
C THR A 15 4.38 -11.71 17.71
N GLY A 16 5.67 -12.04 17.72
CA GLY A 16 6.25 -13.03 18.65
C GLY A 16 6.10 -12.61 20.11
N LEU A 17 6.35 -11.33 20.45
CA LEU A 17 6.17 -10.81 21.81
C LEU A 17 4.69 -10.83 22.25
N VAL A 18 3.78 -10.50 21.34
CA VAL A 18 2.33 -10.56 21.61
C VAL A 18 1.89 -12.01 21.84
N ALA A 19 2.29 -12.93 20.98
CA ALA A 19 1.96 -14.34 21.09
C ALA A 19 2.55 -14.98 22.36
N ALA A 20 3.74 -14.54 22.78
CA ALA A 20 4.35 -14.92 24.06
C ALA A 20 3.76 -14.19 25.27
N HIS A 21 2.75 -13.34 25.07
CA HIS A 21 2.11 -12.55 26.11
C HIS A 21 3.02 -11.56 26.85
N ALA A 22 4.20 -11.26 26.31
CA ALA A 22 5.20 -10.36 26.93
C ALA A 22 4.71 -8.92 27.05
N LEU A 23 3.76 -8.49 26.22
CA LEU A 23 3.21 -7.12 26.23
C LEU A 23 1.96 -6.96 27.08
N ARG A 24 1.42 -8.03 27.67
CA ARG A 24 0.22 -7.97 28.54
C ARG A 24 0.30 -6.91 29.66
N PRO A 25 1.43 -6.68 30.35
CA PRO A 25 1.49 -5.65 31.38
C PRO A 25 1.27 -4.24 30.80
N VAL A 26 1.83 -3.96 29.62
CA VAL A 26 1.67 -2.66 28.93
C VAL A 26 0.23 -2.47 28.49
N ASP A 27 -0.36 -3.48 27.85
CA ASP A 27 -1.74 -3.44 27.39
C ASP A 27 -2.72 -3.28 28.55
N ARG A 28 -2.50 -3.99 29.67
CA ARG A 28 -3.31 -3.82 30.90
C ARG A 28 -3.18 -2.43 31.49
N TYR A 29 -1.96 -1.88 31.54
CA TYR A 29 -1.75 -0.52 32.01
C TYR A 29 -2.54 0.49 31.16
N ALA A 30 -2.49 0.36 29.83
CA ALA A 30 -3.24 1.21 28.93
C ALA A 30 -4.76 1.09 29.13
N ILE A 31 -5.29 -0.13 29.29
CA ILE A 31 -6.71 -0.35 29.56
C ILE A 31 -7.14 0.40 30.83
N HIS A 32 -6.38 0.32 31.91
CA HIS A 32 -6.75 0.92 33.18
C HIS A 32 -6.57 2.44 33.24
N HIS A 33 -5.62 3.01 32.49
CA HIS A 33 -5.24 4.42 32.66
C HIS A 33 -5.54 5.29 31.43
N LEU A 34 -5.57 4.70 30.22
CA LEU A 34 -5.71 5.45 28.97
C LEU A 34 -7.05 5.21 28.26
N MET A 35 -7.82 4.22 28.71
CA MET A 35 -9.08 3.86 28.07
C MET A 35 -10.27 4.09 29.02
N PRO A 36 -10.65 5.36 29.30
CA PRO A 36 -11.68 5.68 30.28
C PRO A 36 -13.05 5.08 29.95
N TYR A 37 -13.33 4.86 28.65
CA TYR A 37 -14.59 4.24 28.19
C TYR A 37 -14.54 2.71 28.12
N ALA A 38 -13.37 2.10 28.29
CA ALA A 38 -13.20 0.65 28.30
C ALA A 38 -13.28 0.09 29.75
N SER A 39 -12.99 0.91 30.77
CA SER A 39 -12.88 0.46 32.14
C SER A 39 -14.15 -0.19 32.67
N ASP A 40 -15.31 0.36 32.34
CA ASP A 40 -16.60 -0.15 32.83
C ASP A 40 -17.06 -1.41 32.05
N SER A 41 -16.68 -1.53 30.79
CA SER A 41 -17.01 -2.69 29.97
C SER A 41 -15.99 -3.84 30.12
N VAL A 42 -14.72 -3.52 30.38
CA VAL A 42 -13.63 -4.49 30.53
C VAL A 42 -13.56 -5.05 31.96
N ALA A 43 -13.93 -4.28 32.98
CA ALA A 43 -14.07 -4.78 34.32
C ALA A 43 -15.10 -5.91 34.44
N GLY A 44 -16.19 -5.86 33.65
CA GLY A 44 -17.14 -6.95 33.50
C GLY A 44 -16.63 -8.17 32.76
N THR A 45 -15.58 -8.04 31.93
CA THR A 45 -15.06 -9.12 31.07
C THR A 45 -13.93 -9.93 31.72
N ILE A 46 -13.37 -9.44 32.82
CA ILE A 46 -12.38 -10.19 33.63
C ILE A 46 -13.09 -11.18 34.58
N ALA A 47 -14.38 -11.02 34.80
CA ALA A 47 -15.22 -12.00 35.48
C ALA A 47 -15.73 -13.06 34.49
N PRO A 48 -15.56 -14.37 34.74
CA PRO A 48 -15.90 -15.43 33.81
C PRO A 48 -17.41 -15.74 33.68
N SER A 49 -18.27 -14.83 34.05
CA SER A 49 -19.71 -15.07 34.08
C SER A 49 -20.47 -13.95 33.41
N GLU A 50 -21.01 -14.28 32.25
CA GLU A 50 -22.07 -13.68 31.44
C GLU A 50 -21.66 -12.97 30.14
N PRO A 51 -21.90 -13.64 28.99
CA PRO A 51 -21.62 -13.06 27.67
C PRO A 51 -22.73 -12.14 27.15
N GLU A 52 -23.80 -11.88 27.89
CA GLU A 52 -25.01 -11.24 27.32
C GLU A 52 -25.12 -9.72 27.50
N ASN A 53 -24.29 -9.09 28.35
CA ASN A 53 -24.36 -7.65 28.63
C ASN A 53 -23.22 -6.81 28.10
N ALA A 54 -22.40 -7.38 27.23
CA ALA A 54 -21.31 -6.64 26.60
C ALA A 54 -21.84 -5.64 25.61
N VAL A 55 -21.66 -4.37 25.96
CA VAL A 55 -21.79 -3.18 25.13
C VAL A 55 -22.72 -3.42 23.93
N LYS A 56 -24.01 -3.30 24.15
CA LYS A 56 -24.92 -3.05 23.03
C LYS A 56 -24.32 -1.86 22.27
N PRO A 57 -23.97 -2.01 21.01
CA PRO A 57 -23.47 -0.88 20.26
C PRO A 57 -24.46 0.26 20.46
N ILE A 58 -23.97 1.48 20.61
CA ILE A 58 -24.75 2.72 20.66
C ILE A 58 -25.44 2.90 19.28
N VAL A 59 -26.38 2.00 18.93
CA VAL A 59 -26.94 1.91 17.56
C VAL A 59 -28.42 2.22 17.54
N HIS A 60 -29.09 2.43 18.65
CA HIS A 60 -30.53 2.66 18.66
C HIS A 60 -30.99 4.02 19.22
N GLY A 61 -30.13 5.06 19.12
CA GLY A 61 -30.52 6.45 19.29
C GLY A 61 -30.18 7.25 18.03
N HIS A 62 -30.92 8.31 17.73
CA HIS A 62 -30.55 9.26 16.69
C HIS A 62 -29.11 9.71 16.95
N ARG A 63 -28.18 9.33 16.04
CA ARG A 63 -26.77 9.76 16.15
C ARG A 63 -26.74 11.29 16.12
N SER A 64 -26.06 11.89 17.07
CA SER A 64 -25.80 13.33 17.00
C SER A 64 -25.01 13.64 15.72
N LEU A 65 -25.11 14.89 15.24
CA LEU A 65 -24.34 15.33 14.07
C LEU A 65 -22.83 15.07 14.28
N ALA A 66 -22.32 15.31 15.49
CA ALA A 66 -20.93 15.05 15.84
C ALA A 66 -20.56 13.56 15.72
N GLN A 67 -21.41 12.64 16.20
CA GLN A 67 -21.21 11.19 16.04
C GLN A 67 -21.25 10.75 14.57
N SER A 68 -22.10 11.36 13.76
CA SER A 68 -22.19 11.09 12.33
C SER A 68 -20.94 11.57 11.59
N ILE A 69 -20.43 12.75 11.91
CA ILE A 69 -19.17 13.29 11.36
C ILE A 69 -17.99 12.40 11.77
N ALA A 70 -17.92 11.99 13.06
CA ALA A 70 -16.87 11.10 13.55
C ALA A 70 -16.89 9.75 12.82
N ALA A 71 -18.08 9.15 12.65
CA ALA A 71 -18.23 7.89 11.90
C ALA A 71 -17.84 8.04 10.43
N LEU A 72 -18.21 9.13 9.78
CA LEU A 72 -17.83 9.42 8.40
C LEU A 72 -16.32 9.60 8.25
N ALA A 73 -15.68 10.31 9.19
CA ALA A 73 -14.24 10.50 9.20
C ALA A 73 -13.48 9.17 9.44
N PHE A 74 -14.11 8.21 10.12
CA PHE A 74 -13.54 6.88 10.36
C PHE A 74 -13.73 5.92 9.18
N ALA A 75 -14.79 6.08 8.40
CA ALA A 75 -15.20 5.18 7.33
C ALA A 75 -14.08 4.81 6.31
N PRO A 76 -13.15 5.71 5.90
CA PRO A 76 -12.09 5.31 4.97
C PRO A 76 -11.13 4.22 5.51
N ALA A 77 -11.12 3.95 6.82
CA ALA A 77 -10.38 2.87 7.45
C ALA A 77 -11.12 1.52 7.44
N ASP A 78 -12.40 1.48 7.04
CA ASP A 78 -13.14 0.24 6.85
C ASP A 78 -12.66 -0.53 5.63
N SER A 79 -12.82 -1.86 5.66
CA SER A 79 -12.32 -2.74 4.61
C SER A 79 -12.89 -2.43 3.23
N ILE A 80 -14.21 -2.26 3.12
CA ILE A 80 -14.88 -1.98 1.84
C ILE A 80 -14.50 -0.60 1.33
N SER A 81 -14.58 0.42 2.18
CA SER A 81 -14.24 1.80 1.83
C SER A 81 -12.79 1.93 1.37
N ALA A 82 -11.84 1.28 2.07
CA ALA A 82 -10.43 1.25 1.68
C ALA A 82 -10.23 0.61 0.30
N LEU A 83 -10.91 -0.50 0.00
CA LEU A 83 -10.85 -1.15 -1.32
C LEU A 83 -11.44 -0.27 -2.42
N VAL A 84 -12.56 0.40 -2.16
CA VAL A 84 -13.16 1.37 -3.10
C VAL A 84 -12.19 2.52 -3.35
N LEU A 85 -11.56 3.07 -2.32
CA LEU A 85 -10.56 4.13 -2.47
C LEU A 85 -9.35 3.65 -3.30
N ALA A 86 -8.89 2.41 -3.14
CA ALA A 86 -7.82 1.85 -3.97
C ALA A 86 -8.24 1.68 -5.43
N ALA A 87 -9.49 1.30 -5.69
CA ALA A 87 -10.04 1.25 -7.05
C ALA A 87 -10.09 2.65 -7.67
N VAL A 88 -10.59 3.64 -6.94
CA VAL A 88 -10.59 5.05 -7.38
C VAL A 88 -9.17 5.55 -7.65
N ALA A 89 -8.21 5.27 -6.76
CA ALA A 89 -6.81 5.62 -6.95
C ALA A 89 -6.23 4.99 -8.24
N THR A 90 -6.58 3.74 -8.51
CA THR A 90 -6.18 3.04 -9.74
C THR A 90 -6.70 3.76 -10.99
N VAL A 91 -7.98 4.16 -10.98
CA VAL A 91 -8.58 4.93 -12.07
C VAL A 91 -7.90 6.30 -12.22
N VAL A 92 -7.61 7.00 -11.12
CA VAL A 92 -6.91 8.29 -11.12
C VAL A 92 -5.50 8.15 -11.73
N ILE A 93 -4.74 7.13 -11.32
CA ILE A 93 -3.42 6.84 -11.89
C ILE A 93 -3.54 6.60 -13.39
N ARG A 94 -4.53 5.81 -13.81
CA ARG A 94 -4.76 5.52 -15.24
C ARG A 94 -5.12 6.76 -16.04
N ARG A 95 -6.01 7.61 -15.52
CA ARG A 95 -6.38 8.89 -16.15
C ARG A 95 -5.18 9.84 -16.29
N ARG A 96 -4.22 9.76 -15.36
CA ARG A 96 -2.94 10.50 -15.43
C ARG A 96 -1.90 9.83 -16.34
N ARG A 97 -2.32 8.89 -17.18
CA ARG A 97 -1.49 8.11 -18.12
C ARG A 97 -0.48 7.18 -17.42
N GLY A 98 -0.69 6.85 -16.17
CA GLY A 98 0.10 5.85 -15.45
C GLY A 98 -0.36 4.42 -15.76
N PRO A 99 0.48 3.41 -15.51
CA PRO A 99 0.15 2.02 -15.74
C PRO A 99 -0.86 1.49 -14.71
N TRP A 100 -1.78 0.62 -15.12
CA TRP A 100 -2.73 -0.04 -14.24
C TRP A 100 -2.07 -0.72 -13.04
N ARG A 101 -0.93 -1.39 -13.28
CA ARG A 101 -0.18 -2.08 -12.23
C ARG A 101 0.28 -1.15 -11.10
N ALA A 102 0.53 0.13 -11.37
CA ALA A 102 0.90 1.10 -10.35
C ALA A 102 -0.28 1.45 -9.41
N GLY A 103 -1.51 1.30 -9.88
CA GLY A 103 -2.71 1.44 -9.05
C GLY A 103 -3.09 0.14 -8.37
N LEU A 104 -3.11 -0.97 -9.10
CA LEU A 104 -3.51 -2.28 -8.58
C LEU A 104 -2.64 -2.77 -7.42
N VAL A 105 -1.40 -2.30 -7.28
CA VAL A 105 -0.55 -2.67 -6.14
C VAL A 105 -1.13 -2.21 -4.80
N TRP A 106 -1.84 -1.10 -4.75
CA TRP A 106 -2.51 -0.62 -3.54
C TRP A 106 -3.67 -1.53 -3.13
N PHE A 107 -4.44 -1.99 -4.13
CA PHE A 107 -5.49 -2.97 -3.91
C PHE A 107 -4.92 -4.29 -3.38
N LYS A 108 -3.81 -4.79 -3.98
CA LYS A 108 -3.11 -5.99 -3.51
C LYS A 108 -2.57 -5.83 -2.09
N ALA A 109 -2.03 -4.65 -1.75
CA ALA A 109 -1.55 -4.35 -0.40
C ALA A 109 -2.68 -4.42 0.63
N LEU A 110 -3.87 -3.88 0.32
CA LEU A 110 -5.04 -3.99 1.19
C LEU A 110 -5.53 -5.44 1.34
N LEU A 111 -5.58 -6.21 0.25
CA LEU A 111 -5.96 -7.63 0.32
C LEU A 111 -4.96 -8.45 1.15
N ALA A 112 -3.66 -8.22 0.96
CA ALA A 112 -2.62 -8.85 1.77
C ALA A 112 -2.77 -8.46 3.25
N GLY A 113 -3.07 -7.20 3.52
CA GLY A 113 -3.36 -6.72 4.86
C GLY A 113 -4.57 -7.40 5.50
N LEU A 114 -5.68 -7.54 4.76
CA LEU A 114 -6.86 -8.27 5.23
C LEU A 114 -6.54 -9.73 5.55
N ALA A 115 -5.72 -10.39 4.74
CA ALA A 115 -5.29 -11.75 5.01
C ALA A 115 -4.44 -11.85 6.29
N VAL A 116 -3.48 -10.92 6.49
CA VAL A 116 -2.66 -10.86 7.71
C VAL A 116 -3.53 -10.56 8.94
N GLU A 117 -4.48 -9.63 8.83
CA GLU A 117 -5.44 -9.32 9.90
C GLU A 117 -6.25 -10.56 10.28
N GLY A 118 -6.84 -11.26 9.29
CA GLY A 118 -7.61 -12.46 9.52
C GLY A 118 -6.80 -13.56 10.19
N LEU A 119 -5.62 -13.86 9.67
CA LEU A 119 -4.71 -14.86 10.23
C LEU A 119 -4.28 -14.49 11.66
N GLY A 120 -3.91 -13.23 11.89
CA GLY A 120 -3.51 -12.76 13.21
C GLY A 120 -4.61 -12.93 14.24
N LYS A 121 -5.84 -12.51 13.91
CA LYS A 121 -7.02 -12.66 14.77
C LYS A 121 -7.40 -14.13 15.06
N MET A 122 -7.09 -15.04 14.14
CA MET A 122 -7.35 -16.47 14.32
C MET A 122 -6.28 -17.16 15.14
N LEU A 123 -5.00 -16.78 14.96
CA LEU A 123 -3.86 -17.53 15.48
C LEU A 123 -3.29 -16.95 16.78
N ILE A 124 -3.52 -15.65 17.05
CA ILE A 124 -2.91 -14.98 18.19
C ILE A 124 -3.97 -14.70 19.25
N PRO A 125 -4.01 -15.50 20.34
CA PRO A 125 -4.93 -15.26 21.44
C PRO A 125 -4.53 -13.99 22.18
N GLN A 126 -5.42 -13.00 22.17
CA GLN A 126 -5.24 -11.74 22.88
C GLN A 126 -6.23 -11.58 24.02
N ILE A 127 -6.08 -10.49 24.78
CA ILE A 127 -7.06 -10.04 25.77
C ILE A 127 -8.39 -9.91 25.01
N LYS A 128 -9.38 -10.70 25.45
CA LYS A 128 -10.70 -10.68 24.82
C LYS A 128 -11.39 -9.37 25.19
N PHE A 129 -11.45 -8.44 24.25
CA PHE A 129 -12.50 -7.43 24.30
C PHE A 129 -13.80 -8.12 23.92
N THR A 130 -14.89 -7.66 24.49
CA THR A 130 -16.24 -8.20 24.28
C THR A 130 -16.72 -8.13 22.81
N TYR A 131 -15.84 -7.88 21.87
CA TYR A 131 -16.13 -7.73 20.46
C TYR A 131 -15.80 -9.03 19.74
N SER A 132 -16.81 -9.86 19.49
CA SER A 132 -16.69 -10.95 18.53
C SER A 132 -17.24 -10.48 17.20
N SER A 133 -16.42 -10.48 16.14
CA SER A 133 -16.89 -10.31 14.78
C SER A 133 -17.13 -11.67 14.15
N VAL A 134 -18.26 -11.83 13.47
CA VAL A 134 -18.54 -13.03 12.66
C VAL A 134 -18.17 -12.68 11.22
N VAL A 135 -17.13 -13.33 10.69
CA VAL A 135 -16.73 -13.19 9.29
C VAL A 135 -16.92 -14.54 8.61
N PHE A 136 -17.76 -14.60 7.58
CA PHE A 136 -18.09 -15.84 6.87
C PHE A 136 -18.56 -17.00 7.78
N GLY A 137 -19.32 -16.69 8.83
CA GLY A 137 -19.81 -17.68 9.78
C GLY A 137 -18.80 -18.14 10.83
N VAL A 138 -17.57 -17.65 10.80
CA VAL A 138 -16.52 -17.92 11.77
C VAL A 138 -16.48 -16.81 12.82
N LYS A 139 -16.62 -17.19 14.11
CA LYS A 139 -16.48 -16.25 15.22
C LYS A 139 -14.99 -15.91 15.41
N ILE A 140 -14.63 -14.67 15.15
CA ILE A 140 -13.27 -14.16 15.33
C ILE A 140 -13.22 -13.40 16.65
N GLU A 141 -12.47 -13.91 17.60
CA GLU A 141 -12.35 -13.35 18.96
C GLU A 141 -11.05 -12.53 19.15
N GLY A 142 -10.10 -12.61 18.23
CA GLY A 142 -8.82 -11.89 18.29
C GLY A 142 -8.93 -10.44 17.82
N THR A 143 -8.08 -9.58 18.39
CA THR A 143 -7.99 -8.15 18.03
C THR A 143 -6.70 -7.79 17.30
N TYR A 144 -5.67 -8.62 17.40
CA TYR A 144 -4.34 -8.40 16.79
C TYR A 144 -4.25 -8.93 15.36
N PRO A 145 -3.60 -8.19 14.45
CA PRO A 145 -3.28 -6.77 14.54
C PRO A 145 -4.51 -5.90 14.24
N SER A 146 -4.47 -4.60 14.60
CA SER A 146 -5.55 -3.69 14.30
C SER A 146 -5.69 -3.44 12.79
N GLY A 147 -6.79 -3.94 12.23
CA GLY A 147 -7.08 -3.78 10.80
C GLY A 147 -7.37 -2.33 10.40
N HIS A 148 -8.06 -1.56 11.24
CA HIS A 148 -8.35 -0.15 10.97
C HIS A 148 -7.07 0.70 10.95
N THR A 149 -6.16 0.48 11.90
CA THR A 149 -4.85 1.16 11.91
C THR A 149 -4.04 0.80 10.66
N MET A 150 -3.96 -0.47 10.33
CA MET A 150 -3.26 -0.93 9.13
C MET A 150 -3.81 -0.28 7.85
N ARG A 151 -5.12 -0.33 7.65
CA ARG A 151 -5.78 0.25 6.46
C ARG A 151 -5.63 1.76 6.42
N SER A 152 -5.72 2.46 7.55
CA SER A 152 -5.53 3.91 7.59
C SER A 152 -4.12 4.30 7.12
N VAL A 153 -3.08 3.56 7.51
CA VAL A 153 -1.70 3.80 7.05
C VAL A 153 -1.55 3.57 5.54
N ILE A 154 -2.12 2.47 5.02
CA ILE A 154 -2.05 2.16 3.58
C ILE A 154 -2.79 3.23 2.77
N VAL A 155 -4.03 3.58 3.15
CA VAL A 155 -4.87 4.58 2.46
C VAL A 155 -4.23 5.97 2.56
N ALA A 156 -3.74 6.39 3.72
CA ALA A 156 -3.04 7.66 3.89
C ALA A 156 -1.82 7.75 2.98
N THR A 157 -0.99 6.71 2.95
CA THR A 157 0.20 6.67 2.09
C THR A 157 -0.17 6.70 0.60
N MET A 158 -1.22 5.98 0.20
CA MET A 158 -1.76 6.00 -1.16
C MET A 158 -2.22 7.41 -1.55
N ILE A 159 -3.01 8.08 -0.71
CA ILE A 159 -3.50 9.45 -0.96
C ILE A 159 -2.31 10.42 -1.08
N VAL A 160 -1.36 10.37 -0.15
CA VAL A 160 -0.17 11.23 -0.18
C VAL A 160 0.69 10.97 -1.42
N SER A 161 0.76 9.73 -1.92
CA SER A 161 1.48 9.41 -3.15
C SER A 161 0.88 10.06 -4.39
N LEU A 162 -0.45 10.28 -4.40
CA LEU A 162 -1.19 10.93 -5.49
C LEU A 162 -1.23 12.44 -5.35
N TRP A 163 -1.32 12.92 -4.11
CA TRP A 163 -1.44 14.34 -3.75
C TRP A 163 -0.53 14.66 -2.55
N PRO A 164 0.76 14.96 -2.77
CA PRO A 164 1.73 15.17 -1.67
C PRO A 164 1.33 16.29 -0.69
N ARG A 165 0.56 17.28 -1.15
CA ARG A 165 0.05 18.39 -0.30
C ARG A 165 -0.93 17.92 0.78
N THR A 166 -1.53 16.74 0.65
CA THR A 166 -2.45 16.18 1.65
C THR A 166 -1.74 15.55 2.85
N ARG A 167 -0.40 15.50 2.87
CA ARG A 167 0.39 14.84 3.92
C ARG A 167 -0.02 15.24 5.36
N PRO A 168 -0.16 16.52 5.72
CA PRO A 168 -0.54 16.88 7.09
C PRO A 168 -1.93 16.37 7.46
N PHE A 169 -2.89 16.45 6.53
CA PHE A 169 -4.24 15.93 6.75
C PHE A 169 -4.26 14.41 6.87
N ALA A 170 -3.48 13.70 6.07
CA ALA A 170 -3.37 12.25 6.12
C ALA A 170 -2.76 11.79 7.46
N ILE A 171 -1.74 12.48 7.97
CA ILE A 171 -1.16 12.20 9.29
C ILE A 171 -2.20 12.45 10.39
N ALA A 172 -2.85 13.62 10.36
CA ALA A 172 -3.88 13.96 11.35
C ALA A 172 -5.04 12.94 11.35
N TRP A 173 -5.43 12.47 10.16
CA TRP A 173 -6.46 11.45 10.03
C TRP A 173 -6.04 10.09 10.60
N VAL A 174 -4.81 9.64 10.35
CA VAL A 174 -4.30 8.38 10.93
C VAL A 174 -4.24 8.47 12.45
N LEU A 175 -3.79 9.61 13.00
CA LEU A 175 -3.78 9.85 14.45
C LEU A 175 -5.20 9.88 15.02
N TYR A 176 -6.16 10.48 14.32
CA TYR A 176 -7.58 10.46 14.70
C TYR A 176 -8.13 9.03 14.78
N VAL A 177 -7.89 8.21 13.74
CA VAL A 177 -8.32 6.80 13.74
C VAL A 177 -7.71 6.06 14.93
N THR A 178 -6.42 6.26 15.19
CA THR A 178 -5.73 5.65 16.35
C THR A 178 -6.34 6.07 17.67
N ALA A 179 -6.58 7.37 17.86
CA ALA A 179 -7.19 7.89 19.08
C ALA A 179 -8.60 7.32 19.31
N VAL A 180 -9.41 7.22 18.27
CA VAL A 180 -10.75 6.61 18.35
C VAL A 180 -10.68 5.14 18.76
N LEU A 181 -9.71 4.39 18.23
CA LEU A 181 -9.55 2.97 18.55
C LEU A 181 -9.08 2.75 19.99
N GLU A 182 -8.14 3.56 20.45
CA GLU A 182 -7.57 3.45 21.79
C GLU A 182 -8.52 4.01 22.85
N LEU A 183 -8.94 5.27 22.73
CA LEU A 183 -9.84 5.91 23.70
C LEU A 183 -11.22 5.26 23.74
N GLY A 184 -11.69 4.73 22.60
CA GLY A 184 -12.93 3.96 22.50
C GLY A 184 -12.83 2.54 23.05
N GLY A 185 -11.66 2.09 23.50
CA GLY A 185 -11.46 0.75 24.05
C GLY A 185 -11.64 -0.37 23.03
N LEU A 186 -11.44 -0.08 21.74
CA LEU A 186 -11.61 -1.05 20.66
C LEU A 186 -10.34 -1.87 20.37
N HIS A 187 -9.17 -1.32 20.69
CA HIS A 187 -7.87 -1.96 20.52
C HIS A 187 -6.88 -1.53 21.60
N VAL A 188 -6.00 -2.44 21.99
CA VAL A 188 -4.87 -2.16 22.89
C VAL A 188 -3.66 -1.63 22.12
N PRO A 189 -2.69 -0.98 22.77
CA PRO A 189 -1.49 -0.43 22.14
C PRO A 189 -0.72 -1.44 21.28
N SER A 190 -0.61 -2.70 21.71
CA SER A 190 0.08 -3.73 20.93
C SER A 190 -0.62 -4.05 19.60
N ASP A 191 -1.96 -4.03 19.55
CA ASP A 191 -2.74 -4.21 18.32
C ASP A 191 -2.50 -3.07 17.34
N ILE A 192 -2.52 -1.84 17.87
CA ILE A 192 -2.30 -0.60 17.11
C ILE A 192 -0.89 -0.58 16.55
N ALA A 193 0.12 -0.90 17.37
CA ALA A 193 1.51 -0.99 16.93
C ALA A 193 1.69 -2.05 15.84
N GLY A 194 1.06 -3.22 15.98
CA GLY A 194 1.02 -4.25 14.94
C GLY A 194 0.41 -3.74 13.64
N GLY A 195 -0.71 -3.02 13.73
CA GLY A 195 -1.36 -2.38 12.59
C GLY A 195 -0.46 -1.36 11.87
N TYR A 196 0.26 -0.52 12.63
CA TYR A 196 1.23 0.44 12.07
C TYR A 196 2.37 -0.25 11.34
N LEU A 197 2.97 -1.28 11.95
CA LEU A 197 4.12 -1.98 11.37
C LEU A 197 3.77 -2.70 10.08
N ILE A 198 2.71 -3.51 10.08
CA ILE A 198 2.30 -4.23 8.87
C ILE A 198 1.73 -3.29 7.81
N GLY A 199 0.92 -2.29 8.22
CA GLY A 199 0.41 -1.26 7.31
C GLY A 199 1.53 -0.45 6.67
N GLY A 200 2.52 -0.06 7.46
CA GLY A 200 3.73 0.65 6.99
C GLY A 200 4.57 -0.20 6.03
N ALA A 201 4.76 -1.49 6.34
CA ALA A 201 5.49 -2.42 5.47
C ALA A 201 4.82 -2.57 4.10
N LEU A 202 3.50 -2.84 4.09
CA LEU A 202 2.70 -2.99 2.87
C LEU A 202 2.64 -1.68 2.07
N ALA A 203 2.45 -0.55 2.76
CA ALA A 203 2.43 0.77 2.13
C ALA A 203 3.78 1.13 1.50
N ALA A 204 4.90 0.87 2.20
CA ALA A 204 6.25 1.12 1.68
C ALA A 204 6.57 0.24 0.47
N ALA A 205 6.17 -1.03 0.49
CA ALA A 205 6.31 -1.94 -0.64
C ALA A 205 5.47 -1.47 -1.84
N ALA A 206 4.19 -1.14 -1.61
CA ALA A 206 3.28 -0.67 -2.64
C ALA A 206 3.77 0.65 -3.27
N LEU A 207 4.24 1.59 -2.46
CA LEU A 207 4.78 2.87 -2.92
C LEU A 207 6.02 2.69 -3.80
N THR A 208 6.94 1.81 -3.40
CA THR A 208 8.15 1.49 -4.16
C THR A 208 7.77 0.91 -5.53
N TYR A 209 6.93 -0.13 -5.52
CA TYR A 209 6.48 -0.78 -6.75
C TYR A 209 5.71 0.17 -7.68
N SER A 210 4.78 0.97 -7.14
CA SER A 210 4.01 1.94 -7.91
C SER A 210 4.91 2.96 -8.61
N ARG A 211 5.90 3.50 -7.90
CA ARG A 211 6.89 4.44 -8.45
C ARG A 211 7.73 3.81 -9.55
N ASP A 212 8.20 2.58 -9.35
CA ASP A 212 9.03 1.87 -10.33
C ASP A 212 8.21 1.55 -11.59
N ALA A 213 6.94 1.14 -11.42
CA ALA A 213 6.04 0.90 -12.54
C ALA A 213 5.79 2.17 -13.37
N ILE A 214 5.58 3.32 -12.71
CA ILE A 214 5.40 4.61 -13.41
C ILE A 214 6.69 5.02 -14.14
N ARG A 215 7.85 4.86 -13.50
CA ARG A 215 9.14 5.19 -14.11
C ARG A 215 9.45 4.33 -15.33
N ALA A 216 9.14 3.02 -15.27
CA ALA A 216 9.41 2.09 -16.36
C ALA A 216 8.64 2.41 -17.65
N GLU A 217 7.47 3.01 -17.54
CA GLU A 217 6.63 3.42 -18.69
C GLU A 217 6.83 4.89 -19.09
N SER A 218 7.75 5.60 -18.44
CA SER A 218 8.01 6.99 -18.82
C SER A 218 8.74 7.08 -20.17
N PRO A 219 8.41 8.07 -21.02
CA PRO A 219 9.14 8.28 -22.30
C PRO A 219 10.65 8.44 -22.11
N ILE A 220 11.07 9.02 -20.99
CA ILE A 220 12.48 9.19 -20.65
C ILE A 220 13.17 7.84 -20.44
N ALA A 221 12.51 6.87 -19.80
CA ALA A 221 13.06 5.52 -19.62
C ALA A 221 13.19 4.79 -20.97
N ALA A 222 12.24 4.97 -21.88
CA ALA A 222 12.31 4.42 -23.24
C ALA A 222 13.50 5.01 -24.02
N ILE A 223 13.71 6.32 -23.97
CA ILE A 223 14.87 7.00 -24.61
C ILE A 223 16.18 6.52 -24.00
N GLN A 224 16.26 6.39 -22.67
CA GLN A 224 17.46 5.89 -21.99
C GLN A 224 17.77 4.44 -22.34
N SER A 225 16.74 3.57 -22.44
CA SER A 225 16.92 2.17 -22.85
C SER A 225 17.39 2.07 -24.30
N ALA A 226 16.82 2.87 -25.21
CA ALA A 226 17.25 2.94 -26.60
C ALA A 226 18.71 3.43 -26.73
N ARG A 227 19.11 4.47 -25.98
CA ARG A 227 20.51 4.94 -25.92
C ARG A 227 21.47 3.87 -25.40
N ARG A 228 21.09 3.10 -24.37
CA ARG A 228 21.89 1.98 -23.85
C ARG A 228 22.01 0.84 -24.88
N ALA A 229 20.95 0.55 -25.61
CA ALA A 229 20.97 -0.45 -26.67
C ALA A 229 21.91 -0.03 -27.81
N LEU A 230 21.84 1.24 -28.24
CA LEU A 230 22.74 1.81 -29.24
C LEU A 230 24.21 1.82 -28.78
N ALA A 231 24.46 2.12 -27.52
CA ALA A 231 25.82 2.08 -26.98
C ALA A 231 26.43 0.69 -26.86
N LYS A 232 25.58 -0.35 -26.80
CA LYS A 232 26.01 -1.77 -26.81
C LYS A 232 26.04 -2.39 -28.20
N ALA A 233 25.52 -1.71 -29.21
CA ALA A 233 25.60 -2.19 -30.60
C ALA A 233 27.06 -2.22 -31.05
N PRO A 234 27.52 -3.29 -31.74
CA PRO A 234 28.87 -3.38 -32.25
C PRO A 234 29.13 -2.19 -33.19
N ARG A 235 30.27 -1.55 -33.01
CA ARG A 235 30.66 -0.43 -33.88
C ARG A 235 30.80 -0.92 -35.31
N PRO A 236 30.39 -0.12 -36.32
CA PRO A 236 30.50 -0.51 -37.74
C PRO A 236 31.91 -0.93 -38.17
N ALA A 237 32.95 -0.52 -37.43
CA ALA A 237 34.35 -0.90 -37.69
C ALA A 237 34.62 -2.39 -37.42
N ASP A 238 33.85 -3.03 -36.56
CA ASP A 238 34.03 -4.46 -36.25
C ASP A 238 33.46 -5.38 -37.34
N VAL A 239 32.75 -4.82 -38.35
CA VAL A 239 32.19 -5.53 -39.50
C VAL A 239 33.13 -5.46 -40.72
N GLN A 240 34.27 -4.74 -40.64
CA GLN A 240 35.20 -4.59 -41.76
C GLN A 240 36.06 -5.83 -42.09
N GLY A 241 35.72 -7.01 -41.50
CA GLY A 241 36.31 -8.28 -41.90
C GLY A 241 35.63 -8.97 -43.11
N ALA A 242 34.63 -8.36 -43.73
CA ALA A 242 34.08 -8.92 -44.99
C ALA A 242 35.09 -8.74 -46.09
N PRO A 243 35.51 -9.83 -46.82
CA PRO A 243 36.45 -9.74 -47.91
C PRO A 243 35.89 -8.76 -48.98
N ARG A 244 36.70 -7.74 -49.32
CA ARG A 244 36.37 -6.85 -50.45
C ARG A 244 36.08 -7.70 -51.68
N PRO A 245 34.94 -7.49 -52.36
CA PRO A 245 34.71 -8.14 -53.62
C PRO A 245 35.87 -7.76 -54.56
N ALA A 246 36.48 -8.78 -55.19
CA ALA A 246 37.57 -8.59 -56.18
C ALA A 246 37.16 -7.54 -57.19
N GLU A 247 37.94 -6.47 -57.32
CA GLU A 247 37.75 -5.48 -58.36
C GLU A 247 37.94 -6.17 -59.75
N GLY A 248 36.81 -6.62 -60.28
CA GLY A 248 36.75 -7.07 -61.66
C GLY A 248 36.95 -5.87 -62.59
N GLY A 249 38.16 -5.81 -63.16
CA GLY A 249 38.53 -4.81 -64.17
C GLY A 249 37.57 -4.79 -65.35
N THR A 250 36.80 -3.75 -65.47
CA THR A 250 36.08 -3.45 -66.68
C THR A 250 36.80 -2.31 -67.40
N ARG A 251 37.43 -2.74 -68.54
CA ARG A 251 38.01 -1.88 -69.57
C ARG A 251 37.00 -0.79 -69.93
N ARG A 252 37.48 0.46 -69.99
CA ARG A 252 36.82 1.55 -70.67
C ARG A 252 36.93 1.31 -72.16
N PRO A 253 35.89 1.41 -72.97
CA PRO A 253 35.97 1.76 -74.38
C PRO A 253 35.75 3.25 -74.56
N GLY A 254 36.62 3.82 -75.35
CA GLY A 254 36.78 4.94 -76.21
C GLY A 254 35.77 6.08 -76.19
N ALA A 255 36.37 7.23 -76.16
CA ALA A 255 35.81 8.50 -76.59
C ALA A 255 35.24 8.46 -78.01
N ASP A 256 34.15 9.11 -78.22
CA ASP A 256 34.03 9.93 -79.44
C ASP A 256 32.93 11.02 -79.30
N ARG A 257 33.37 12.26 -79.61
CA ARG A 257 32.71 13.41 -80.30
C ARG A 257 31.36 13.95 -79.73
N GLY A 258 31.45 15.20 -79.35
CA GLY A 258 30.36 16.16 -79.52
C GLY A 258 30.15 16.53 -80.98
N PRO A 259 29.40 17.56 -81.35
CA PRO A 259 28.93 18.73 -80.67
C PRO A 259 27.44 19.07 -80.93
N GLU A 260 27.01 20.18 -80.56
CA GLU A 260 26.10 21.17 -81.15
C GLU A 260 25.00 21.65 -80.21
N GLN A 261 25.16 22.92 -79.83
CA GLN A 261 24.01 23.78 -79.43
C GLN A 261 23.21 24.10 -80.72
N PRO A 262 21.96 24.47 -80.62
CA PRO A 262 21.63 25.85 -80.82
C PRO A 262 20.75 26.51 -79.81
N GLU A 263 20.95 27.81 -79.79
CA GLU A 263 20.19 28.88 -79.15
C GLU A 263 18.72 28.88 -79.58
N THR A 264 18.04 29.70 -78.79
CA THR A 264 16.85 30.50 -79.03
C THR A 264 15.53 30.06 -78.46
N GLY A 265 14.93 31.08 -77.85
CA GLY A 265 13.53 31.22 -77.58
C GLY A 265 13.23 31.75 -76.14
#